data_76a86b5cc85d275579358fd1a27d5665
#
_entry.id   76a86b5cc85d275579358fd1a27d5665
#
_cell.length_a   1.000
_cell.length_b   1.000
_cell.length_c   1.000
_cell.angle_alpha   90.00
_cell.angle_beta   90.00
_cell.angle_gamma   90.00
#
_symmetry.space_group_name_H-M   'P 1'
#
loop_
_entity.id
_entity.type
_entity.pdbx_description
1 polymer ?
#
loop_
_entity_poly.entity_id
_entity_poly.type
_entity_poly.pdbx_seq_one_letter_code
_entity_poly.pdbx_strand_id
1 'polypeptide(L)'
;MGMTPGEKKAYNKGFAAGEDSVEEGLPGWFGTFADMMTLLFAFFVLLAAISTMDPVKLQEMANSEGKSLGSKIKKDGAAEEEGEFEPIENLAQMKQEMEDAIEEMKKENPQGDPPIDIQTSSKGLIVNIKGDFAFPSGKADMKEELKQLLNDEIIPRIEASPFQVEVAGHSDSDPMPKKWQKFYASNWELSAARGATVVRYMIEEGVPAPRLVAAGYGDWYPRGIDSIRSENPMYNPLTLTWDEKIIINEETGKTAPTVLSLNSNKKQKSNNRRIQITFIQPPHHGKRRSATSYDEE
;
A
#
# COMPACT_ATOMS: atom_id res chain seq x y z
N MET A 1 16.29 -1.26 84.18
CA MET A 1 15.12 -0.44 84.58
C MET A 1 13.92 -0.90 83.68
N GLY A 2 12.88 -1.41 84.32
CA GLY A 2 11.67 -1.83 83.57
C GLY A 2 10.75 -0.61 83.40
N MET A 3 10.12 -0.54 82.21
CA MET A 3 9.11 0.49 81.86
C MET A 3 8.00 0.54 82.96
N THR A 4 7.61 1.71 83.38
CA THR A 4 6.46 1.91 84.23
C THR A 4 5.14 1.53 83.50
N PRO A 5 4.08 1.22 84.32
CA PRO A 5 2.78 0.88 83.64
C PRO A 5 2.23 1.97 82.70
N GLY A 6 2.55 3.25 83.02
CA GLY A 6 2.17 4.40 82.16
C GLY A 6 2.94 4.42 80.83
N GLU A 7 4.24 4.17 80.89
CA GLU A 7 5.12 4.15 79.72
C GLU A 7 4.76 2.97 78.81
N LYS A 8 4.43 1.79 79.35
CA LYS A 8 3.92 0.64 78.55
C LYS A 8 2.62 0.97 77.84
N LYS A 9 1.71 1.70 78.52
CA LYS A 9 0.42 2.09 77.91
C LYS A 9 0.60 3.11 76.82
N ALA A 10 1.55 4.09 77.01
CA ALA A 10 1.88 5.06 75.96
C ALA A 10 2.60 4.41 74.78
N TYR A 11 3.49 3.46 75.03
CA TYR A 11 4.19 2.70 73.96
C TYR A 11 3.22 1.85 73.17
N ASN A 12 2.32 1.09 73.78
CA ASN A 12 1.32 0.30 73.07
C ASN A 12 0.33 1.15 72.30
N LYS A 13 -0.04 2.32 72.79
CA LYS A 13 -0.90 3.25 72.08
C LYS A 13 -0.20 3.88 70.88
N GLY A 14 1.10 4.18 71.01
CA GLY A 14 1.90 4.67 69.86
C GLY A 14 2.13 3.56 68.80
N PHE A 15 2.30 2.32 69.24
CA PHE A 15 2.48 1.19 68.36
C PHE A 15 1.20 0.91 67.55
N ALA A 16 0.04 0.86 68.22
CA ALA A 16 -1.25 0.69 67.58
C ALA A 16 -1.57 1.86 66.59
N ALA A 17 -1.25 3.08 66.95
CA ALA A 17 -1.42 4.22 66.07
C ALA A 17 -0.46 4.20 64.86
N GLY A 18 0.73 3.58 65.03
CA GLY A 18 1.67 3.36 63.92
C GLY A 18 1.24 2.25 62.99
N GLU A 19 0.62 1.20 63.50
CA GLU A 19 0.04 0.10 62.70
C GLU A 19 -1.15 0.58 61.84
N ASP A 20 -2.01 1.45 62.41
CA ASP A 20 -3.13 2.09 61.69
C ASP A 20 -2.65 3.14 60.63
N SER A 21 -1.43 3.64 60.74
CA SER A 21 -0.83 4.60 59.80
C SER A 21 -0.06 3.93 58.65
N VAL A 22 0.09 2.63 58.63
CA VAL A 22 0.62 1.92 57.48
C VAL A 22 -0.45 2.01 56.39
N GLU A 23 -0.17 2.77 55.32
CA GLU A 23 -1.03 2.84 54.17
C GLU A 23 -1.45 1.41 53.78
N GLU A 24 -2.74 1.11 53.92
CA GLU A 24 -3.29 -0.12 53.35
C GLU A 24 -2.83 -0.18 51.90
N GLY A 25 -2.28 -1.32 51.51
CA GLY A 25 -1.85 -1.53 50.12
C GLY A 25 -2.93 -1.13 49.12
N LEU A 26 -2.59 -0.97 47.85
CA LEU A 26 -3.49 -0.52 46.78
C LEU A 26 -4.92 -1.03 46.96
N PRO A 27 -5.94 -0.15 46.87
CA PRO A 27 -7.33 -0.55 47.03
C PRO A 27 -7.66 -1.78 46.18
N GLY A 28 -8.43 -2.73 46.72
CA GLY A 28 -8.70 -4.01 46.02
C GLY A 28 -9.27 -3.86 44.61
N TRP A 29 -9.95 -2.75 44.31
CA TRP A 29 -10.44 -2.44 42.97
C TRP A 29 -9.33 -2.01 41.99
N PHE A 30 -8.17 -1.57 42.50
CA PHE A 30 -7.07 -1.10 41.65
C PHE A 30 -6.48 -2.25 40.80
N GLY A 31 -6.44 -3.47 41.34
CA GLY A 31 -6.00 -4.65 40.58
C GLY A 31 -6.91 -4.93 39.38
N THR A 32 -8.22 -4.89 39.58
CA THR A 32 -9.20 -5.10 38.50
C THR A 32 -9.18 -3.96 37.47
N PHE A 33 -8.99 -2.72 37.95
CA PHE A 33 -8.85 -1.56 37.06
C PHE A 33 -7.56 -1.66 36.21
N ALA A 34 -6.44 -2.02 36.82
CA ALA A 34 -5.18 -2.20 36.09
C ALA A 34 -5.27 -3.31 35.03
N ASP A 35 -5.94 -4.42 35.36
CA ASP A 35 -6.17 -5.52 34.41
C ASP A 35 -7.03 -5.06 33.21
N MET A 36 -8.14 -4.38 33.48
CA MET A 36 -8.98 -3.82 32.40
C MET A 36 -8.20 -2.82 31.53
N MET A 37 -7.35 -1.96 32.12
CA MET A 37 -6.55 -0.99 31.39
C MET A 37 -5.47 -1.66 30.54
N THR A 38 -4.82 -2.72 31.06
CA THR A 38 -3.82 -3.48 30.28
C THR A 38 -4.47 -4.24 29.12
N LEU A 39 -5.64 -4.82 29.31
CA LEU A 39 -6.41 -5.48 28.22
C LEU A 39 -6.85 -4.46 27.17
N LEU A 40 -7.34 -3.29 27.59
CA LEU A 40 -7.73 -2.21 26.68
C LEU A 40 -6.52 -1.71 25.88
N PHE A 41 -5.39 -1.47 26.57
CA PHE A 41 -4.14 -1.08 25.92
C PHE A 41 -3.66 -2.11 24.91
N ALA A 42 -3.63 -3.40 25.29
CA ALA A 42 -3.25 -4.48 24.40
C ALA A 42 -4.16 -4.55 23.16
N PHE A 43 -5.46 -4.34 23.34
CA PHE A 43 -6.43 -4.27 22.26
C PHE A 43 -6.15 -3.11 21.29
N PHE A 44 -5.88 -1.89 21.81
CA PHE A 44 -5.52 -0.75 20.95
C PHE A 44 -4.19 -0.93 20.23
N VAL A 45 -3.19 -1.52 20.88
CA VAL A 45 -1.91 -1.84 20.23
C VAL A 45 -2.13 -2.83 19.10
N LEU A 46 -2.97 -3.84 19.31
CA LEU A 46 -3.31 -4.83 18.29
C LEU A 46 -4.08 -4.19 17.12
N LEU A 47 -5.06 -3.33 17.40
CA LEU A 47 -5.76 -2.55 16.38
C LEU A 47 -4.81 -1.64 15.59
N ALA A 48 -3.88 -0.96 16.27
CA ALA A 48 -2.89 -0.13 15.60
C ALA A 48 -1.96 -0.96 14.70
N ALA A 49 -1.55 -2.15 15.15
CA ALA A 49 -0.72 -3.06 14.37
C ALA A 49 -1.39 -3.53 13.07
N ILE A 50 -2.71 -3.83 13.11
CA ILE A 50 -3.46 -4.24 11.90
C ILE A 50 -3.91 -3.06 11.05
N SER A 51 -4.05 -1.87 11.61
CA SER A 51 -4.49 -0.67 10.88
C SER A 51 -3.51 -0.22 9.78
N THR A 52 -2.24 -0.58 9.88
CA THR A 52 -1.19 -0.26 8.91
C THR A 52 -0.87 -1.43 7.97
N MET A 53 -1.57 -2.55 8.09
CA MET A 53 -1.32 -3.70 7.23
C MET A 53 -1.81 -3.45 5.80
N ASP A 54 -0.92 -3.73 4.87
CA ASP A 54 -1.21 -3.81 3.45
C ASP A 54 -2.29 -4.88 3.20
N PRO A 55 -3.38 -4.59 2.47
CA PRO A 55 -4.45 -5.54 2.21
C PRO A 55 -3.95 -6.83 1.55
N VAL A 56 -2.90 -6.75 0.74
CA VAL A 56 -2.29 -7.94 0.12
C VAL A 56 -1.61 -8.82 1.17
N LYS A 57 -0.89 -8.24 2.13
CA LYS A 57 -0.26 -9.00 3.23
C LYS A 57 -1.27 -9.68 4.14
N LEU A 58 -2.41 -9.02 4.40
CA LEU A 58 -3.50 -9.65 5.17
C LEU A 58 -4.07 -10.88 4.44
N GLN A 59 -4.23 -10.81 3.11
CA GLN A 59 -4.67 -11.93 2.31
C GLN A 59 -3.62 -13.06 2.25
N GLU A 60 -2.34 -12.73 2.14
CA GLU A 60 -1.24 -13.71 2.21
C GLU A 60 -1.25 -14.48 3.54
N MET A 61 -1.46 -13.78 4.67
CA MET A 61 -1.59 -14.41 5.98
C MET A 61 -2.80 -15.34 6.05
N ALA A 62 -3.97 -14.88 5.62
CA ALA A 62 -5.20 -15.68 5.60
C ALA A 62 -5.07 -16.94 4.72
N ASN A 63 -4.44 -16.83 3.56
CA ASN A 63 -4.17 -17.97 2.67
C ASN A 63 -3.15 -18.95 3.27
N SER A 64 -2.14 -18.43 3.98
CA SER A 64 -1.13 -19.24 4.66
C SER A 64 -1.76 -20.10 5.79
N GLU A 65 -2.64 -19.51 6.59
CA GLU A 65 -3.37 -20.22 7.63
C GLU A 65 -4.36 -21.24 7.04
N GLY A 66 -5.06 -20.90 5.97
CA GLY A 66 -5.96 -21.80 5.26
C GLY A 66 -5.25 -23.06 4.71
N LYS A 67 -4.03 -22.92 4.19
CA LYS A 67 -3.19 -24.03 3.76
C LYS A 67 -2.73 -24.90 4.93
N SER A 68 -2.45 -24.31 6.09
CA SER A 68 -2.03 -25.02 7.32
C SER A 68 -3.16 -25.82 7.94
N LEU A 69 -4.41 -25.35 7.86
CA LEU A 69 -5.60 -26.00 8.43
C LEU A 69 -6.22 -27.08 7.53
N GLY A 70 -5.58 -27.43 6.40
CA GLY A 70 -5.93 -28.60 5.59
C GLY A 70 -7.28 -28.54 4.87
N SER A 71 -7.83 -27.35 4.67
CA SER A 71 -9.06 -27.17 3.90
C SER A 71 -8.79 -27.30 2.39
N LYS A 72 -8.53 -28.52 1.94
CA LYS A 72 -8.75 -28.92 0.55
C LYS A 72 -10.26 -28.96 0.32
N ILE A 73 -10.86 -27.86 -0.07
CA ILE A 73 -12.15 -27.92 -0.76
C ILE A 73 -11.83 -28.39 -2.17
N LYS A 74 -11.89 -29.72 -2.36
CA LYS A 74 -11.97 -30.28 -3.70
C LYS A 74 -13.27 -29.78 -4.31
N LYS A 75 -13.19 -28.88 -5.29
CA LYS A 75 -14.24 -28.77 -6.30
C LYS A 75 -14.12 -29.99 -7.21
N ASP A 76 -14.83 -31.04 -6.90
CA ASP A 76 -15.07 -32.11 -7.85
C ASP A 76 -16.05 -31.61 -8.92
N GLY A 77 -15.60 -31.57 -10.16
CA GLY A 77 -16.46 -31.47 -11.32
C GLY A 77 -16.42 -30.19 -12.13
N ALA A 78 -15.27 -29.84 -12.70
CA ALA A 78 -15.22 -29.05 -13.95
C ALA A 78 -14.17 -29.68 -14.85
N ALA A 79 -14.55 -29.92 -16.11
CA ALA A 79 -13.66 -30.41 -17.14
C ALA A 79 -12.52 -29.42 -17.37
N GLU A 80 -11.30 -29.93 -17.52
CA GLU A 80 -10.14 -29.17 -17.98
C GLU A 80 -10.39 -28.73 -19.43
N GLU A 81 -10.73 -27.47 -19.66
CA GLU A 81 -10.53 -26.80 -20.92
C GLU A 81 -9.15 -26.15 -20.92
N GLU A 82 -8.28 -26.65 -21.79
CA GLU A 82 -6.94 -26.13 -22.01
C GLU A 82 -7.01 -24.67 -22.49
N GLY A 83 -6.51 -23.72 -21.69
CA GLY A 83 -6.24 -22.36 -22.11
C GLY A 83 -6.97 -21.25 -21.36
N GLU A 84 -7.82 -21.53 -20.39
CA GLU A 84 -8.51 -20.51 -19.62
C GLU A 84 -7.73 -20.18 -18.35
N PHE A 85 -7.37 -18.90 -18.16
CA PHE A 85 -6.79 -18.40 -16.92
C PHE A 85 -7.75 -18.72 -15.77
N GLU A 86 -7.23 -19.33 -14.70
CA GLU A 86 -8.03 -19.52 -13.48
C GLU A 86 -8.49 -18.17 -12.91
N PRO A 87 -9.75 -18.05 -12.45
CA PRO A 87 -10.23 -16.79 -11.90
C PRO A 87 -9.38 -16.32 -10.73
N ILE A 88 -8.82 -15.11 -10.84
CA ILE A 88 -8.01 -14.51 -9.80
C ILE A 88 -8.93 -13.86 -8.78
N GLU A 89 -9.15 -14.52 -7.64
CA GLU A 89 -10.09 -14.07 -6.63
C GLU A 89 -9.50 -13.02 -5.68
N ASN A 90 -8.17 -12.95 -5.56
CA ASN A 90 -7.52 -12.07 -4.59
C ASN A 90 -6.18 -11.49 -5.09
N LEU A 91 -5.78 -10.35 -4.50
CA LEU A 91 -4.56 -9.63 -4.88
C LEU A 91 -3.27 -10.40 -4.55
N ALA A 92 -3.28 -11.31 -3.59
CA ALA A 92 -2.10 -12.11 -3.23
C ALA A 92 -1.80 -13.15 -4.33
N GLN A 93 -2.83 -13.78 -4.89
CA GLN A 93 -2.70 -14.68 -6.03
C GLN A 93 -2.19 -13.90 -7.25
N MET A 94 -2.81 -12.75 -7.57
CA MET A 94 -2.37 -11.86 -8.65
C MET A 94 -0.90 -11.50 -8.53
N LYS A 95 -0.46 -11.13 -7.32
CA LYS A 95 0.94 -10.80 -7.05
C LYS A 95 1.86 -11.96 -7.36
N GLN A 96 1.54 -13.16 -6.88
CA GLN A 96 2.37 -14.36 -7.10
C GLN A 96 2.49 -14.69 -8.59
N GLU A 97 1.40 -14.70 -9.33
CA GLU A 97 1.40 -14.96 -10.78
C GLU A 97 2.22 -13.94 -11.56
N MET A 98 2.19 -12.67 -11.14
CA MET A 98 3.00 -11.63 -11.76
C MET A 98 4.48 -11.71 -11.37
N GLU A 99 4.80 -12.12 -10.14
CA GLU A 99 6.19 -12.37 -9.70
C GLU A 99 6.78 -13.54 -10.49
N ASP A 100 6.01 -14.61 -10.71
CA ASP A 100 6.41 -15.77 -11.51
C ASP A 100 6.69 -15.34 -12.97
N ALA A 101 5.83 -14.54 -13.57
CA ALA A 101 6.03 -13.99 -14.91
C ALA A 101 7.30 -13.12 -15.03
N ILE A 102 7.57 -12.28 -14.02
CA ILE A 102 8.82 -11.50 -13.97
C ILE A 102 10.05 -12.41 -13.87
N GLU A 103 9.95 -13.49 -13.11
CA GLU A 103 11.04 -14.44 -12.97
C GLU A 103 11.33 -15.17 -14.30
N GLU A 104 10.30 -15.50 -15.07
CA GLU A 104 10.44 -16.05 -16.43
C GLU A 104 11.10 -15.05 -17.38
N MET A 105 10.66 -13.80 -17.40
CA MET A 105 11.31 -12.74 -18.19
C MET A 105 12.79 -12.56 -17.84
N LYS A 106 13.15 -12.71 -16.55
CA LYS A 106 14.56 -12.66 -16.11
C LYS A 106 15.36 -13.86 -16.59
N LYS A 107 14.77 -15.04 -16.68
CA LYS A 107 15.42 -16.26 -17.22
C LYS A 107 15.70 -16.12 -18.72
N GLU A 108 14.79 -15.49 -19.46
CA GLU A 108 14.96 -15.22 -20.89
C GLU A 108 16.03 -14.16 -21.18
N ASN A 109 16.17 -13.15 -20.31
CA ASN A 109 17.20 -12.12 -20.44
C ASN A 109 17.98 -11.92 -19.13
N PRO A 110 18.95 -12.78 -18.81
CA PRO A 110 19.69 -12.76 -17.54
C PRO A 110 20.54 -11.50 -17.30
N GLN A 111 20.87 -10.76 -18.36
CA GLN A 111 21.67 -9.53 -18.27
C GLN A 111 20.83 -8.26 -18.29
N GLY A 112 19.53 -8.37 -18.56
CA GLY A 112 18.58 -7.27 -18.62
C GLY A 112 17.79 -7.11 -17.32
N ASP A 113 17.66 -5.87 -16.87
CA ASP A 113 16.73 -5.53 -15.80
C ASP A 113 15.30 -5.64 -16.34
N PRO A 114 14.39 -6.41 -15.74
CA PRO A 114 13.02 -6.54 -16.23
C PRO A 114 12.37 -5.18 -16.41
N PRO A 115 11.51 -5.02 -17.44
CA PRO A 115 10.86 -3.74 -17.70
C PRO A 115 9.77 -3.42 -16.67
N ILE A 116 9.36 -4.41 -15.88
CA ILE A 116 8.31 -4.31 -14.87
C ILE A 116 8.83 -4.59 -13.47
N ASP A 117 8.17 -3.99 -12.49
CA ASP A 117 8.44 -4.14 -11.07
C ASP A 117 7.12 -4.07 -10.30
N ILE A 118 6.96 -4.92 -9.30
CA ILE A 118 5.73 -5.04 -8.52
C ILE A 118 5.94 -4.47 -7.14
N GLN A 119 4.92 -3.75 -6.67
CA GLN A 119 4.85 -3.21 -5.32
C GLN A 119 3.45 -3.40 -4.76
N THR A 120 3.35 -3.61 -3.46
CA THR A 120 2.07 -3.61 -2.76
C THR A 120 1.86 -2.28 -2.05
N SER A 121 0.62 -1.82 -2.01
CA SER A 121 0.25 -0.61 -1.29
C SER A 121 -1.10 -0.78 -0.60
N SER A 122 -1.46 0.18 0.25
CA SER A 122 -2.78 0.23 0.86
C SER A 122 -3.95 0.31 -0.15
N LYS A 123 -3.67 0.70 -1.39
CA LYS A 123 -4.67 0.75 -2.48
C LYS A 123 -4.81 -0.59 -3.21
N GLY A 124 -3.79 -1.43 -3.19
CA GLY A 124 -3.78 -2.69 -3.91
C GLY A 124 -2.40 -3.05 -4.47
N LEU A 125 -2.38 -3.86 -5.52
CA LEU A 125 -1.18 -4.28 -6.22
C LEU A 125 -0.79 -3.27 -7.29
N ILE A 126 0.46 -2.84 -7.27
CA ILE A 126 1.02 -1.85 -8.20
C ILE A 126 2.04 -2.54 -9.10
N VAL A 127 1.84 -2.44 -10.40
CA VAL A 127 2.78 -2.83 -11.44
C VAL A 127 3.38 -1.58 -12.05
N ASN A 128 4.68 -1.37 -11.87
CA ASN A 128 5.42 -0.27 -12.46
C ASN A 128 6.11 -0.72 -13.74
N ILE A 129 5.86 -0.06 -14.85
CA ILE A 129 6.49 -0.31 -16.15
C ILE A 129 7.43 0.84 -16.46
N LYS A 130 8.70 0.55 -16.77
CA LYS A 130 9.70 1.58 -17.09
C LYS A 130 9.25 2.44 -18.27
N GLY A 131 9.29 3.78 -18.11
CA GLY A 131 8.81 4.71 -19.13
C GLY A 131 9.62 4.65 -20.43
N ASP A 132 10.92 4.42 -20.34
CA ASP A 132 11.80 4.31 -21.51
C ASP A 132 11.53 3.01 -22.33
N PHE A 133 11.01 1.97 -21.68
CA PHE A 133 10.48 0.76 -22.33
C PHE A 133 9.13 1.04 -23.00
N ALA A 134 8.26 1.77 -22.31
CA ALA A 134 6.86 1.98 -22.71
C ALA A 134 6.68 2.99 -23.83
N PHE A 135 7.43 4.13 -23.82
CA PHE A 135 7.23 5.25 -24.71
C PHE A 135 8.54 5.82 -25.24
N PRO A 136 8.51 6.38 -26.46
CA PRO A 136 9.59 7.26 -26.92
C PRO A 136 9.66 8.55 -26.10
N SER A 137 10.85 9.14 -25.98
CA SER A 137 11.05 10.39 -25.23
C SER A 137 10.14 11.52 -25.71
N GLY A 138 9.40 12.12 -24.78
CA GLY A 138 8.49 13.26 -25.03
C GLY A 138 7.22 12.90 -25.82
N LYS A 139 6.91 11.62 -26.02
CA LYS A 139 5.72 11.17 -26.74
C LYS A 139 4.82 10.34 -25.84
N ALA A 140 3.56 10.22 -26.23
CA ALA A 140 2.57 9.34 -25.63
C ALA A 140 2.14 8.17 -26.56
N ASP A 141 2.80 8.02 -27.71
CA ASP A 141 2.60 6.85 -28.59
C ASP A 141 3.29 5.65 -27.95
N MET A 142 2.55 4.56 -27.74
CA MET A 142 3.10 3.32 -27.17
C MET A 142 4.06 2.64 -28.14
N LYS A 143 5.13 2.06 -27.58
CA LYS A 143 5.99 1.15 -28.30
C LYS A 143 5.34 -0.24 -28.42
N GLU A 144 5.76 -1.02 -29.42
CA GLU A 144 5.24 -2.37 -29.62
C GLU A 144 5.56 -3.31 -28.45
N GLU A 145 6.72 -3.10 -27.82
CA GLU A 145 7.14 -3.89 -26.65
C GLU A 145 6.17 -3.71 -25.47
N LEU A 146 5.61 -2.48 -25.28
CA LEU A 146 4.60 -2.25 -24.27
C LEU A 146 3.28 -2.95 -24.63
N LYS A 147 2.87 -2.91 -25.89
CA LYS A 147 1.64 -3.57 -26.35
C LYS A 147 1.72 -5.08 -26.13
N GLN A 148 2.84 -5.69 -26.48
CA GLN A 148 3.08 -7.12 -26.23
C GLN A 148 2.98 -7.44 -24.73
N LEU A 149 3.68 -6.68 -23.89
CA LEU A 149 3.61 -6.87 -22.44
C LEU A 149 2.18 -6.73 -21.90
N LEU A 150 1.40 -5.78 -22.42
CA LEU A 150 0.00 -5.60 -22.00
C LEU A 150 -0.85 -6.81 -22.42
N ASN A 151 -0.70 -7.31 -23.64
CA ASN A 151 -1.46 -8.42 -24.15
C ASN A 151 -1.10 -9.75 -23.50
N ASP A 152 0.19 -10.00 -23.28
CA ASP A 152 0.65 -11.28 -22.79
C ASP A 152 0.50 -11.39 -21.26
N GLU A 153 0.68 -10.27 -20.52
CA GLU A 153 0.79 -10.34 -19.07
C GLU A 153 -0.29 -9.57 -18.31
N ILE A 154 -0.74 -8.42 -18.81
CA ILE A 154 -1.60 -7.53 -18.02
C ILE A 154 -3.08 -7.74 -18.32
N ILE A 155 -3.47 -7.71 -19.59
CA ILE A 155 -4.87 -7.81 -20.01
C ILE A 155 -5.50 -9.13 -19.59
N PRO A 156 -4.88 -10.31 -19.78
CA PRO A 156 -5.48 -11.58 -19.36
C PRO A 156 -5.75 -11.62 -17.84
N ARG A 157 -4.85 -11.04 -17.03
CA ARG A 157 -5.03 -10.97 -15.57
C ARG A 157 -6.11 -9.97 -15.16
N ILE A 158 -6.30 -8.89 -15.93
CA ILE A 158 -7.44 -8.00 -15.71
C ILE A 158 -8.73 -8.75 -15.99
N GLU A 159 -8.83 -9.49 -17.08
CA GLU A 159 -10.03 -10.22 -17.48
C GLU A 159 -10.38 -11.35 -16.50
N ALA A 160 -9.37 -12.09 -16.04
CA ALA A 160 -9.52 -13.15 -15.05
C ALA A 160 -9.88 -12.66 -13.64
N SER A 161 -9.86 -11.35 -13.37
CA SER A 161 -10.03 -10.76 -12.02
C SER A 161 -11.20 -9.78 -11.94
N PRO A 162 -11.78 -9.56 -10.73
CA PRO A 162 -12.83 -8.57 -10.52
C PRO A 162 -12.30 -7.16 -10.24
N PHE A 163 -10.98 -6.93 -10.29
CA PHE A 163 -10.36 -5.69 -9.84
C PHE A 163 -10.64 -4.51 -10.77
N GLN A 164 -10.75 -3.32 -10.19
CA GLN A 164 -10.63 -2.08 -10.92
C GLN A 164 -9.15 -1.78 -11.19
N VAL A 165 -8.86 -1.10 -12.29
CA VAL A 165 -7.49 -0.82 -12.71
C VAL A 165 -7.33 0.66 -12.96
N GLU A 166 -6.42 1.28 -12.20
CA GLU A 166 -5.95 2.65 -12.45
C GLU A 166 -4.64 2.58 -13.23
N VAL A 167 -4.61 3.26 -14.37
CA VAL A 167 -3.40 3.43 -15.17
C VAL A 167 -2.91 4.86 -15.02
N ALA A 168 -1.79 5.03 -14.32
CA ALA A 168 -1.22 6.33 -14.00
C ALA A 168 0.10 6.56 -14.71
N GLY A 169 0.21 7.69 -15.41
CA GLY A 169 1.46 8.16 -15.98
C GLY A 169 2.25 9.00 -14.98
N HIS A 170 3.57 8.81 -14.96
CA HIS A 170 4.52 9.60 -14.17
C HIS A 170 5.67 10.08 -15.04
N SER A 171 6.19 11.26 -14.73
CA SER A 171 7.39 11.84 -15.35
C SER A 171 8.47 12.08 -14.30
N ASP A 172 9.64 12.49 -14.78
CA ASP A 172 10.67 13.08 -13.92
C ASP A 172 10.49 14.59 -13.80
N SER A 173 11.37 15.24 -13.02
CA SER A 173 11.35 16.67 -12.78
C SER A 173 12.02 17.50 -13.90
N ASP A 174 12.47 16.88 -15.00
CA ASP A 174 13.02 17.65 -16.10
C ASP A 174 11.91 18.44 -16.80
N PRO A 175 12.13 19.73 -17.05
CA PRO A 175 11.12 20.57 -17.70
C PRO A 175 10.86 20.07 -19.13
N MET A 176 9.61 20.15 -19.56
CA MET A 176 9.21 19.79 -20.92
C MET A 176 10.04 20.56 -21.96
N PRO A 177 10.76 19.85 -22.86
CA PRO A 177 11.51 20.51 -23.93
C PRO A 177 10.62 21.36 -24.82
N LYS A 178 11.08 22.57 -25.22
CA LYS A 178 10.31 23.54 -26.01
C LYS A 178 9.68 22.94 -27.28
N LYS A 179 10.34 21.98 -27.93
CA LYS A 179 9.85 21.31 -29.14
C LYS A 179 8.55 20.52 -28.91
N TRP A 180 8.33 20.05 -27.67
CA TRP A 180 7.15 19.23 -27.30
C TRP A 180 6.06 20.05 -26.59
N GLN A 181 6.38 21.25 -26.08
CA GLN A 181 5.42 22.12 -25.38
C GLN A 181 4.19 22.48 -26.21
N LYS A 182 4.28 22.44 -27.55
CA LYS A 182 3.13 22.62 -28.43
C LYS A 182 2.11 21.48 -28.39
N PHE A 183 2.52 20.28 -27.92
CA PHE A 183 1.66 19.10 -27.77
C PHE A 183 1.27 18.87 -26.32
N TYR A 184 2.21 19.10 -25.40
CA TYR A 184 2.05 18.92 -23.97
C TYR A 184 2.66 20.12 -23.26
N ALA A 185 1.84 20.94 -22.62
CA ALA A 185 2.29 22.20 -22.00
C ALA A 185 3.27 21.92 -20.84
N SER A 186 3.04 20.84 -20.08
CA SER A 186 3.86 20.44 -18.94
C SER A 186 3.98 18.92 -18.82
N ASN A 187 4.66 18.45 -17.77
CA ASN A 187 4.74 17.05 -17.40
C ASN A 187 3.39 16.45 -17.00
N TRP A 188 2.43 17.27 -16.57
CA TRP A 188 1.08 16.85 -16.26
C TRP A 188 0.34 16.33 -17.48
N GLU A 189 0.32 17.12 -18.56
CA GLU A 189 -0.38 16.73 -19.79
C GLU A 189 0.27 15.51 -20.44
N LEU A 190 1.61 15.43 -20.45
CA LEU A 190 2.31 14.27 -21.00
C LEU A 190 2.00 12.99 -20.21
N SER A 191 2.05 13.06 -18.88
CA SER A 191 1.78 11.89 -18.04
C SER A 191 0.33 11.43 -18.16
N ALA A 192 -0.63 12.36 -18.16
CA ALA A 192 -2.05 12.06 -18.37
C ALA A 192 -2.32 11.45 -19.75
N ALA A 193 -1.70 12.01 -20.81
CA ALA A 193 -1.83 11.47 -22.16
C ALA A 193 -1.31 10.05 -22.28
N ARG A 194 -0.20 9.73 -21.61
CA ARG A 194 0.34 8.35 -21.58
C ARG A 194 -0.61 7.39 -20.88
N GLY A 195 -1.13 7.74 -19.71
CA GLY A 195 -2.13 6.94 -19.00
C GLY A 195 -3.39 6.71 -19.86
N ALA A 196 -3.91 7.78 -20.49
CA ALA A 196 -5.07 7.69 -21.36
C ALA A 196 -4.82 6.84 -22.62
N THR A 197 -3.61 6.86 -23.19
CA THR A 197 -3.28 6.05 -24.35
C THR A 197 -3.27 4.56 -24.01
N VAL A 198 -2.72 4.19 -22.85
CA VAL A 198 -2.74 2.79 -22.36
C VAL A 198 -4.17 2.33 -22.11
N VAL A 199 -4.99 3.14 -21.41
CA VAL A 199 -6.41 2.81 -21.15
C VAL A 199 -7.18 2.63 -22.45
N ARG A 200 -7.00 3.53 -23.43
CA ARG A 200 -7.65 3.39 -24.73
C ARG A 200 -7.28 2.08 -25.41
N TYR A 201 -6.00 1.72 -25.40
CA TYR A 201 -5.53 0.47 -25.97
C TYR A 201 -6.15 -0.75 -25.26
N MET A 202 -6.20 -0.77 -23.94
CA MET A 202 -6.85 -1.84 -23.20
C MET A 202 -8.34 -1.99 -23.55
N ILE A 203 -9.03 -0.85 -23.79
CA ILE A 203 -10.43 -0.88 -24.24
C ILE A 203 -10.54 -1.45 -25.66
N GLU A 204 -9.62 -1.09 -26.57
CA GLU A 204 -9.55 -1.61 -27.93
C GLU A 204 -9.31 -3.14 -27.95
N GLU A 205 -8.53 -3.65 -26.98
CA GLU A 205 -8.28 -5.09 -26.77
C GLU A 205 -9.39 -5.81 -25.99
N GLY A 206 -10.47 -5.13 -25.59
CA GLY A 206 -11.68 -5.77 -25.02
C GLY A 206 -11.90 -5.54 -23.53
N VAL A 207 -10.99 -4.90 -22.81
CA VAL A 207 -11.18 -4.64 -21.37
C VAL A 207 -12.36 -3.66 -21.16
N PRO A 208 -13.36 -4.00 -20.31
CA PRO A 208 -14.51 -3.14 -20.08
C PRO A 208 -14.12 -1.77 -19.52
N ALA A 209 -14.47 -0.69 -20.21
CA ALA A 209 -14.14 0.69 -19.85
C ALA A 209 -14.51 1.09 -18.40
N PRO A 210 -15.64 0.63 -17.80
CA PRO A 210 -15.99 0.97 -16.41
C PRO A 210 -15.01 0.43 -15.36
N ARG A 211 -14.14 -0.50 -15.73
CA ARG A 211 -13.09 -1.03 -14.86
C ARG A 211 -11.81 -0.21 -14.87
N LEU A 212 -11.67 0.72 -15.82
CA LEU A 212 -10.43 1.41 -16.10
C LEU A 212 -10.51 2.89 -15.69
N VAL A 213 -9.42 3.38 -15.10
CA VAL A 213 -9.21 4.79 -14.78
C VAL A 213 -7.89 5.24 -15.36
N ALA A 214 -7.86 6.35 -16.09
CA ALA A 214 -6.64 6.99 -16.55
C ALA A 214 -6.27 8.15 -15.63
N ALA A 215 -5.02 8.21 -15.16
CA ALA A 215 -4.51 9.28 -14.33
C ALA A 215 -3.15 9.80 -14.83
N GLY A 216 -2.79 11.03 -14.43
CA GLY A 216 -1.49 11.60 -14.68
C GLY A 216 -1.02 12.35 -13.44
N TYR A 217 0.18 12.08 -12.97
CA TYR A 217 0.73 12.65 -11.74
C TYR A 217 1.92 13.60 -11.98
N GLY A 218 2.29 13.82 -13.24
CA GLY A 218 3.45 14.63 -13.55
C GLY A 218 4.71 14.12 -12.87
N ASP A 219 5.50 15.01 -12.34
CA ASP A 219 6.72 14.76 -11.57
C ASP A 219 6.53 14.87 -10.04
N TRP A 220 5.28 15.05 -9.57
CA TRP A 220 4.95 15.31 -8.17
C TRP A 220 4.86 14.03 -7.30
N TYR A 221 4.79 12.87 -7.93
CA TYR A 221 4.73 11.58 -7.24
C TYR A 221 5.91 10.70 -7.63
N PRO A 222 7.14 11.08 -7.23
CA PRO A 222 8.32 10.28 -7.50
C PRO A 222 8.25 8.95 -6.75
N ARG A 223 9.00 7.96 -7.24
CA ARG A 223 9.12 6.67 -6.57
C ARG A 223 9.75 6.86 -5.19
N GLY A 224 9.15 6.23 -4.18
CA GLY A 224 9.58 6.39 -2.78
C GLY A 224 8.91 7.56 -2.05
N ILE A 225 7.88 8.18 -2.61
CA ILE A 225 7.17 9.30 -1.94
C ILE A 225 6.57 8.88 -0.58
N ASP A 226 6.22 7.61 -0.41
CA ASP A 226 5.68 7.11 0.85
C ASP A 226 6.72 7.14 1.98
N SER A 227 8.03 7.01 1.67
CA SER A 227 9.09 7.20 2.64
C SER A 227 9.17 8.65 3.12
N ILE A 228 8.89 9.62 2.25
CA ILE A 228 8.81 11.03 2.67
C ILE A 228 7.71 11.22 3.70
N ARG A 229 6.56 10.60 3.49
CA ARG A 229 5.42 10.71 4.41
C ARG A 229 5.71 10.11 5.78
N SER A 230 6.45 9.01 5.81
CA SER A 230 6.80 8.32 7.06
C SER A 230 7.99 8.93 7.78
N GLU A 231 8.98 9.45 7.04
CA GLU A 231 10.24 9.95 7.60
C GLU A 231 10.24 11.47 7.85
N ASN A 232 9.32 12.20 7.23
CA ASN A 232 9.21 13.64 7.40
C ASN A 232 7.92 14.01 8.17
N PRO A 233 8.00 14.26 9.49
CA PRO A 233 6.82 14.57 10.30
C PRO A 233 6.18 15.92 9.94
N MET A 234 6.89 16.78 9.21
CA MET A 234 6.38 18.08 8.74
C MET A 234 5.83 18.01 7.33
N TYR A 235 5.79 16.80 6.73
CA TYR A 235 5.22 16.63 5.41
C TYR A 235 3.72 16.97 5.41
N ASN A 236 3.39 18.06 4.75
CA ASN A 236 2.00 18.43 4.49
C ASN A 236 1.73 18.31 2.98
N PRO A 237 0.90 17.35 2.53
CA PRO A 237 0.60 17.17 1.13
C PRO A 237 -0.10 18.39 0.49
N LEU A 238 -0.66 19.30 1.30
CA LEU A 238 -1.31 20.53 0.82
C LEU A 238 -0.36 21.72 0.68
N THR A 239 0.79 21.68 1.34
CA THR A 239 1.76 22.79 1.38
C THR A 239 3.14 22.38 0.89
N LEU A 240 3.24 21.34 0.05
CA LEU A 240 4.49 20.85 -0.54
C LEU A 240 5.26 22.01 -1.19
N THR A 241 6.17 22.60 -0.41
CA THR A 241 7.21 23.46 -0.96
C THR A 241 8.40 22.59 -1.29
N TRP A 242 8.83 22.62 -2.53
CA TRP A 242 9.93 21.82 -3.07
C TRP A 242 11.28 22.09 -2.40
N ASP A 243 11.42 23.22 -1.69
CA ASP A 243 12.68 23.78 -1.24
C ASP A 243 12.97 23.66 0.26
N GLU A 244 12.02 23.16 1.06
CA GLU A 244 12.25 23.07 2.51
C GLU A 244 13.09 21.84 2.86
N LYS A 245 14.36 22.07 3.15
CA LYS A 245 15.24 21.09 3.78
C LYS A 245 14.96 21.09 5.28
N ILE A 246 14.25 20.08 5.74
CA ILE A 246 14.03 19.87 7.17
C ILE A 246 15.21 19.07 7.73
N ILE A 247 15.90 19.62 8.70
CA ILE A 247 16.95 18.91 9.44
C ILE A 247 16.26 18.04 10.48
N ILE A 248 16.34 16.72 10.33
CA ILE A 248 15.73 15.75 11.25
C ILE A 248 16.64 15.53 12.47
N ASN A 249 17.95 15.63 12.29
CA ASN A 249 18.93 15.37 13.33
C ASN A 249 20.03 16.44 13.27
N GLU A 250 20.07 17.30 14.29
CA GLU A 250 21.03 18.41 14.38
C GLU A 250 22.48 17.95 14.56
N GLU A 251 22.72 16.79 15.22
CA GLU A 251 24.06 16.26 15.45
C GLU A 251 24.68 15.66 14.18
N THR A 252 23.88 15.00 13.35
CA THR A 252 24.35 14.32 12.13
C THR A 252 24.16 15.15 10.86
N GLY A 253 23.46 16.25 10.92
CA GLY A 253 23.09 17.07 9.75
C GLY A 253 22.18 16.33 8.75
N LYS A 254 21.57 15.22 9.15
CA LYS A 254 20.68 14.44 8.29
C LYS A 254 19.42 15.25 7.98
N THR A 255 19.14 15.44 6.71
CA THR A 255 17.94 16.13 6.24
C THR A 255 16.84 15.12 5.86
N ALA A 256 15.59 15.52 6.07
CA ALA A 256 14.45 14.74 5.59
C ALA A 256 14.48 14.61 4.07
N PRO A 257 14.09 13.47 3.49
CA PRO A 257 13.92 13.36 2.06
C PRO A 257 12.79 14.28 1.58
N THR A 258 12.98 14.89 0.41
CA THR A 258 12.00 15.78 -0.23
C THR A 258 11.63 15.22 -1.60
N VAL A 259 10.52 15.67 -2.19
CA VAL A 259 10.14 15.30 -3.56
C VAL A 259 11.28 15.60 -4.54
N LEU A 260 11.97 16.73 -4.37
CA LEU A 260 13.12 17.10 -5.18
C LEU A 260 14.31 16.14 -5.01
N SER A 261 14.57 15.67 -3.77
CA SER A 261 15.66 14.72 -3.50
C SER A 261 15.46 13.37 -4.18
N LEU A 262 14.20 12.96 -4.40
CA LEU A 262 13.83 11.73 -5.12
C LEU A 262 13.88 11.89 -6.65
N ASN A 263 14.15 13.09 -7.16
CA ASN A 263 14.32 13.41 -8.58
C ASN A 263 15.72 13.98 -8.90
N SER A 264 16.73 13.79 -8.02
CA SER A 264 18.01 14.51 -8.11
C SER A 264 18.99 13.94 -9.12
N ASN A 265 18.97 12.62 -9.35
CA ASN A 265 19.96 11.95 -10.21
C ASN A 265 19.32 11.16 -11.36
N LYS A 266 20.16 10.77 -12.36
CA LYS A 266 19.70 10.07 -13.58
C LYS A 266 18.93 8.78 -13.28
N LYS A 267 19.36 8.00 -12.27
CA LYS A 267 18.72 6.74 -11.92
C LYS A 267 17.33 6.98 -11.33
N GLN A 268 17.20 7.95 -10.43
CA GLN A 268 15.91 8.34 -9.86
C GLN A 268 14.97 8.88 -10.93
N LYS A 269 15.44 9.77 -11.80
CA LYS A 269 14.64 10.29 -12.92
C LYS A 269 14.16 9.18 -13.85
N SER A 270 15.03 8.23 -14.20
CA SER A 270 14.63 7.07 -15.01
C SER A 270 13.57 6.22 -14.32
N ASN A 271 13.70 5.97 -13.02
CA ASN A 271 12.71 5.22 -12.24
C ASN A 271 11.38 5.99 -12.07
N ASN A 272 11.43 7.32 -12.08
CA ASN A 272 10.24 8.16 -11.96
C ASN A 272 9.46 8.23 -13.29
N ARG A 273 10.13 8.19 -14.43
CA ARG A 273 9.48 8.00 -15.74
C ARG A 273 8.92 6.58 -15.80
N ARG A 274 7.64 6.41 -15.49
CA ARG A 274 6.98 5.10 -15.47
C ARG A 274 5.50 5.20 -15.81
N ILE A 275 4.95 4.08 -16.22
CA ILE A 275 3.51 3.81 -16.14
C ILE A 275 3.27 2.93 -14.94
N GLN A 276 2.31 3.29 -14.14
CA GLN A 276 1.88 2.55 -12.98
C GLN A 276 0.49 2.00 -13.24
N ILE A 277 0.34 0.68 -13.16
CA ILE A 277 -0.95 -0.01 -13.26
C ILE A 277 -1.28 -0.52 -11.86
N THR A 278 -2.36 -0.01 -11.28
CA THR A 278 -2.77 -0.37 -9.92
C THR A 278 -4.05 -1.19 -9.98
N PHE A 279 -3.98 -2.43 -9.51
CA PHE A 279 -5.14 -3.29 -9.32
C PHE A 279 -5.75 -2.99 -7.96
N ILE A 280 -6.96 -2.43 -7.99
CA ILE A 280 -7.67 -1.96 -6.81
C ILE A 280 -8.77 -2.97 -6.48
N GLN A 281 -8.74 -3.52 -5.28
CA GLN A 281 -9.81 -4.38 -4.83
C GLN A 281 -11.09 -3.55 -4.71
N PRO A 282 -12.19 -3.95 -5.37
CA PRO A 282 -13.45 -3.25 -5.21
C PRO A 282 -13.86 -3.26 -3.74
N PRO A 283 -14.41 -2.15 -3.22
CA PRO A 283 -14.91 -2.15 -1.86
C PRO A 283 -15.93 -3.29 -1.72
N HIS A 284 -15.81 -4.10 -0.67
CA HIS A 284 -16.77 -5.14 -0.37
C HIS A 284 -18.14 -4.48 -0.19
N HIS A 285 -18.91 -4.41 -1.24
CA HIS A 285 -20.32 -4.14 -1.10
C HIS A 285 -20.89 -5.36 -0.39
N GLY A 286 -21.15 -5.23 0.91
CA GLY A 286 -21.93 -6.21 1.66
C GLY A 286 -23.12 -6.58 0.79
N LYS A 287 -23.41 -7.89 0.66
CA LYS A 287 -24.51 -8.44 -0.18
C LYS A 287 -25.64 -7.44 -0.24
N ARG A 288 -25.94 -6.88 -1.42
CA ARG A 288 -27.17 -6.13 -1.63
C ARG A 288 -28.25 -7.02 -1.07
N ARG A 289 -28.96 -6.56 -0.02
CA ARG A 289 -30.22 -7.18 0.36
C ARG A 289 -31.01 -7.24 -0.94
N SER A 290 -31.35 -8.44 -1.39
CA SER A 290 -32.28 -8.64 -2.48
C SER A 290 -33.47 -7.75 -2.16
N ALA A 291 -33.80 -6.82 -3.07
CA ALA A 291 -35.03 -6.09 -2.98
C ALA A 291 -36.12 -7.17 -2.87
N THR A 292 -36.73 -7.25 -1.69
CA THR A 292 -37.96 -8.02 -1.50
C THR A 292 -38.92 -7.49 -2.53
N SER A 293 -39.40 -8.39 -3.40
CA SER A 293 -40.51 -8.16 -4.28
C SER A 293 -41.61 -7.47 -3.48
N TYR A 294 -41.96 -6.27 -3.88
CA TYR A 294 -43.29 -5.72 -3.51
C TYR A 294 -44.27 -6.54 -4.32
N ASP A 295 -44.90 -7.51 -3.65
CA ASP A 295 -46.10 -8.13 -4.19
C ASP A 295 -47.18 -7.04 -4.28
N GLU A 296 -47.65 -6.83 -5.49
CA GLU A 296 -48.82 -6.02 -5.77
C GLU A 296 -50.05 -6.65 -5.08
N GLU A 297 -50.72 -5.89 -4.23
CA GLU A 297 -52.16 -6.01 -3.96
C GLU A 297 -52.89 -4.78 -4.46
#